data_0a211e8760ddef866a98a8023fbe6bd6
#
_entry.id   0a211e8760ddef866a98a8023fbe6bd6
#
_cell.length_a   1.000
_cell.length_b   1.000
_cell.length_c   1.000
_cell.angle_alpha   90.00
_cell.angle_beta   90.00
_cell.angle_gamma   90.00
#
_symmetry.space_group_name_H-M   'P 1'
#
loop_
_entity.id
_entity.type
_entity.pdbx_description
1 polymer ?
#
loop_
_entity_poly.entity_id
_entity_poly.type
_entity_poly.pdbx_seq_one_letter_code
_entity_poly.pdbx_strand_id
1 'polypeptide(L)'
;DSSSIASNREFGLPYPLGKRLKDNHPEIEDYAVFNRIPNRLYTGNVRKEVNLISADSSFMNLMHIKIVAGNTHFMMKGSKEVAITEQMAEELYGNHSPLGKEVELDNEKRTIGAIVTGWGKHSHLNYDFMGDLNYPEMWDFHMFRILIKLREGVNPDELQQKMNANFPKEITD
;
A
#
# COMPACT_ATOMS: atom_id res chain seq x y z
N ASP A 1 -11.51 33.36 -2.91
CA ASP A 1 -10.62 32.31 -3.35
C ASP A 1 -11.32 30.99 -3.16
N SER A 2 -11.98 30.58 -4.25
CA SER A 2 -12.78 29.35 -4.28
C SER A 2 -11.89 28.19 -4.66
N SER A 3 -11.27 27.52 -3.70
CA SER A 3 -10.74 26.19 -3.93
C SER A 3 -11.91 25.22 -3.96
N SER A 4 -12.43 24.94 -5.15
CA SER A 4 -13.34 23.82 -5.36
C SER A 4 -12.61 22.54 -5.04
N ILE A 5 -12.84 21.99 -3.84
CA ILE A 5 -12.52 20.60 -3.54
C ILE A 5 -13.50 19.81 -4.40
N ALA A 6 -13.06 19.41 -5.58
CA ALA A 6 -13.72 18.36 -6.33
C ALA A 6 -13.77 17.15 -5.40
N SER A 7 -14.95 16.65 -5.08
CA SER A 7 -15.15 15.39 -4.40
C SER A 7 -14.67 14.30 -5.36
N ASN A 8 -13.37 14.01 -5.32
CA ASN A 8 -12.82 12.84 -5.96
C ASN A 8 -13.44 11.61 -5.29
N ARG A 9 -14.48 11.06 -5.91
CA ARG A 9 -14.72 9.64 -5.76
C ARG A 9 -13.46 8.98 -6.30
N GLU A 10 -12.57 8.57 -5.42
CA GLU A 10 -11.40 7.80 -5.78
C GLU A 10 -11.89 6.44 -6.31
N PHE A 11 -12.12 6.39 -7.61
CA PHE A 11 -12.24 5.12 -8.29
C PHE A 11 -10.87 4.46 -8.19
N GLY A 12 -10.81 3.26 -7.61
CA GLY A 12 -9.57 2.48 -7.63
C GLY A 12 -9.14 2.21 -9.07
N LEU A 13 -7.88 1.89 -9.25
CA LEU A 13 -7.29 1.52 -10.54
C LEU A 13 -7.16 0.00 -10.65
N PRO A 14 -7.14 -0.57 -11.87
CA PRO A 14 -6.90 -1.99 -12.06
C PRO A 14 -5.44 -2.34 -11.80
N TYR A 15 -5.18 -3.55 -11.28
CA TYR A 15 -3.83 -4.01 -10.94
C TYR A 15 -2.83 -3.93 -12.11
N PRO A 16 -3.17 -4.40 -13.34
CA PRO A 16 -2.21 -4.43 -14.45
C PRO A 16 -1.81 -3.06 -14.98
N LEU A 17 -2.55 -1.99 -14.62
CA LEU A 17 -2.30 -0.64 -15.14
C LEU A 17 -0.90 -0.13 -14.76
N GLY A 18 -0.38 -0.46 -13.58
CA GLY A 18 0.96 -0.02 -13.15
C GLY A 18 2.05 -0.47 -14.12
N LYS A 19 2.01 -1.75 -14.50
CA LYS A 19 2.95 -2.31 -15.48
C LYS A 19 2.77 -1.66 -16.85
N ARG A 20 1.53 -1.51 -17.32
CA ARG A 20 1.25 -0.89 -18.63
C ARG A 20 1.71 0.55 -18.70
N LEU A 21 1.53 1.34 -17.65
CA LEU A 21 2.02 2.71 -17.59
C LEU A 21 3.55 2.76 -17.70
N LYS A 22 4.26 1.90 -16.97
CA LYS A 22 5.73 1.80 -17.06
C LYS A 22 6.21 1.39 -18.45
N ASP A 23 5.53 0.44 -19.08
CA ASP A 23 5.88 -0.04 -20.43
C ASP A 23 5.66 1.02 -21.51
N ASN A 24 4.63 1.87 -21.37
CA ASN A 24 4.25 2.89 -22.36
C ASN A 24 4.90 4.25 -22.14
N HIS A 25 5.42 4.52 -20.93
CA HIS A 25 5.98 5.82 -20.55
C HIS A 25 7.41 5.66 -20.04
N PRO A 26 8.43 5.86 -20.90
CA PRO A 26 9.84 5.72 -20.51
C PRO A 26 10.28 6.73 -19.43
N GLU A 27 9.50 7.77 -19.18
CA GLU A 27 9.67 8.73 -18.08
C GLU A 27 9.48 8.07 -16.71
N ILE A 28 8.77 6.94 -16.64
CA ILE A 28 8.52 6.19 -15.41
C ILE A 28 9.72 5.28 -15.13
N GLU A 29 10.41 5.53 -14.04
CA GLU A 29 11.52 4.69 -13.59
C GLU A 29 11.02 3.39 -12.96
N ASP A 30 10.03 3.51 -12.05
CA ASP A 30 9.45 2.37 -11.35
C ASP A 30 8.02 2.66 -10.89
N TYR A 31 7.31 1.61 -10.47
CA TYR A 31 5.95 1.72 -9.93
C TYR A 31 5.72 0.71 -8.81
N ALA A 32 4.72 0.96 -8.01
CA ALA A 32 4.19 0.01 -7.03
C ALA A 32 2.66 0.03 -7.04
N VAL A 33 2.07 -1.14 -6.84
CA VAL A 33 0.62 -1.29 -6.71
C VAL A 33 0.29 -1.58 -5.24
N PHE A 34 -0.69 -0.88 -4.71
CA PHE A 34 -1.12 -1.08 -3.34
C PHE A 34 -2.61 -0.76 -3.17
N ASN A 35 -3.19 -1.23 -2.09
CA ASN A 35 -4.41 -0.68 -1.55
C ASN A 35 -4.26 -0.40 -0.05
N ARG A 36 -5.15 0.43 0.47
CA ARG A 36 -5.24 0.73 1.89
C ARG A 36 -6.68 0.57 2.32
N ILE A 37 -6.91 -0.40 3.18
CA ILE A 37 -8.25 -0.78 3.62
C ILE A 37 -8.34 -0.62 5.13
N PRO A 38 -9.37 0.09 5.65
CA PRO A 38 -9.70 0.00 7.06
C PRO A 38 -10.05 -1.43 7.44
N ASN A 39 -9.50 -1.90 8.53
CA ASN A 39 -9.73 -3.24 9.08
C ASN A 39 -10.11 -3.14 10.54
N ARG A 40 -10.86 -4.12 11.04
CA ARG A 40 -11.11 -4.30 12.47
C ARG A 40 -10.06 -5.22 13.06
N LEU A 41 -9.27 -4.67 13.97
CA LEU A 41 -8.28 -5.43 14.72
C LEU A 41 -8.92 -6.05 15.97
N TYR A 42 -8.63 -7.33 16.16
CA TYR A 42 -8.90 -8.06 17.41
C TYR A 42 -7.60 -8.73 17.89
N THR A 43 -7.16 -8.38 19.09
CA THR A 43 -6.00 -9.01 19.73
C THR A 43 -6.17 -8.94 21.26
N GLY A 44 -6.21 -10.08 21.94
CA GLY A 44 -6.56 -10.13 23.35
C GLY A 44 -7.91 -9.46 23.63
N ASN A 45 -7.90 -8.43 24.47
CA ASN A 45 -9.10 -7.62 24.81
C ASN A 45 -9.20 -6.34 23.94
N VAL A 46 -8.26 -6.09 23.02
CA VAL A 46 -8.24 -4.89 22.19
C VAL A 46 -9.13 -5.09 20.98
N ARG A 47 -10.00 -4.10 20.73
CA ARG A 47 -10.82 -4.00 19.52
C ARG A 47 -10.75 -2.57 19.03
N LYS A 48 -10.23 -2.36 17.81
CA LYS A 48 -10.12 -1.03 17.21
C LYS A 48 -10.08 -1.10 15.69
N GLU A 49 -10.36 0.01 15.04
CA GLU A 49 -10.11 0.18 13.63
C GLU A 49 -8.64 0.49 13.38
N VAL A 50 -8.07 -0.15 12.37
CA VAL A 50 -6.68 0.00 11.92
C VAL A 50 -6.64 0.07 10.41
N ASN A 51 -5.54 0.57 9.86
CA ASN A 51 -5.33 0.61 8.44
C ASN A 51 -4.33 -0.47 8.03
N LEU A 52 -4.76 -1.37 7.15
CA LEU A 52 -3.90 -2.34 6.49
C LEU A 52 -3.53 -1.83 5.10
N ILE A 53 -2.24 -1.71 4.80
CA ILE A 53 -1.74 -1.59 3.43
C ILE A 53 -1.40 -2.99 2.94
N SER A 54 -2.03 -3.40 1.83
CA SER A 54 -1.59 -4.53 1.03
C SER A 54 -0.87 -3.99 -0.20
N ALA A 55 0.36 -4.43 -0.42
CA ALA A 55 1.23 -3.87 -1.45
C ALA A 55 2.11 -4.94 -2.11
N ASP A 56 2.62 -4.63 -3.30
CA ASP A 56 3.70 -5.39 -3.91
C ASP A 56 5.06 -5.05 -3.28
N SER A 57 6.09 -5.84 -3.60
CA SER A 57 7.43 -5.66 -3.02
C SER A 57 8.09 -4.34 -3.39
N SER A 58 7.72 -3.75 -4.54
CA SER A 58 8.24 -2.46 -4.99
C SER A 58 7.82 -1.32 -4.08
N PHE A 59 6.64 -1.43 -3.45
CA PHE A 59 6.10 -0.40 -2.56
C PHE A 59 7.05 -0.07 -1.40
N MET A 60 7.61 -1.08 -0.74
CA MET A 60 8.54 -0.87 0.37
C MET A 60 9.77 -0.08 -0.07
N ASN A 61 10.32 -0.42 -1.25
CA ASN A 61 11.50 0.24 -1.80
C ASN A 61 11.19 1.70 -2.16
N LEU A 62 10.09 1.95 -2.89
CA LEU A 62 9.71 3.29 -3.33
C LEU A 62 9.37 4.22 -2.17
N MET A 63 8.80 3.66 -1.11
CA MET A 63 8.39 4.42 0.08
C MET A 63 9.46 4.42 1.19
N HIS A 64 10.63 3.83 0.94
CA HIS A 64 11.74 3.74 1.89
C HIS A 64 11.35 3.13 3.24
N ILE A 65 10.43 2.16 3.22
CA ILE A 65 10.01 1.45 4.43
C ILE A 65 11.11 0.46 4.82
N LYS A 66 11.54 0.54 6.07
CA LYS A 66 12.58 -0.34 6.61
C LYS A 66 11.99 -1.37 7.55
N ILE A 67 12.54 -2.58 7.50
CA ILE A 67 12.28 -3.60 8.52
C ILE A 67 13.16 -3.28 9.72
N VAL A 68 12.54 -3.04 10.85
CA VAL A 68 13.21 -2.76 12.12
C VAL A 68 13.55 -4.07 12.83
N ALA A 69 12.66 -5.05 12.76
CA ALA A 69 12.85 -6.41 13.28
C ALA A 69 11.98 -7.41 12.51
N GLY A 70 12.36 -8.69 12.52
CA GLY A 70 11.67 -9.74 11.80
C GLY A 70 12.21 -9.97 10.39
N ASN A 71 11.36 -10.36 9.45
CA ASN A 71 11.75 -10.76 8.10
C ASN A 71 10.74 -10.27 7.04
N THR A 72 10.96 -10.62 5.75
CA THR A 72 10.14 -10.19 4.61
C THR A 72 9.01 -11.16 4.26
N HIS A 73 8.78 -12.22 5.02
CA HIS A 73 7.80 -13.25 4.65
C HIS A 73 6.38 -12.70 4.54
N PHE A 74 6.06 -11.63 5.26
CA PHE A 74 4.75 -10.96 5.17
C PHE A 74 4.46 -10.38 3.78
N MET A 75 5.48 -10.20 2.91
CA MET A 75 5.33 -9.75 1.53
C MET A 75 5.24 -10.90 0.52
N MET A 76 5.34 -12.15 0.96
CA MET A 76 5.19 -13.31 0.07
C MET A 76 3.72 -13.52 -0.26
N LYS A 77 3.41 -13.71 -1.53
CA LYS A 77 2.04 -13.90 -2.02
C LYS A 77 1.32 -15.03 -1.27
N GLY A 78 0.18 -14.72 -0.67
CA GLY A 78 -0.60 -15.66 0.13
C GLY A 78 -0.07 -15.89 1.55
N SER A 79 0.84 -15.03 2.02
CA SER A 79 1.37 -15.10 3.38
C SER A 79 0.27 -14.97 4.43
N LYS A 80 0.43 -15.71 5.53
CA LYS A 80 -0.36 -15.51 6.74
C LYS A 80 0.28 -14.54 7.72
N GLU A 81 1.43 -13.98 7.34
CA GLU A 81 2.11 -12.98 8.15
C GLU A 81 1.72 -11.56 7.74
N VAL A 82 1.85 -10.64 8.70
CA VAL A 82 1.75 -9.19 8.49
C VAL A 82 2.90 -8.50 9.20
N ALA A 83 3.31 -7.36 8.69
CA ALA A 83 4.14 -6.44 9.44
C ALA A 83 3.28 -5.46 10.23
N ILE A 84 3.79 -5.02 11.37
CA ILE A 84 3.21 -3.99 12.23
C ILE A 84 4.15 -2.79 12.27
N THR A 85 3.61 -1.56 12.29
CA THR A 85 4.46 -0.37 12.47
C THR A 85 5.00 -0.28 13.88
N GLU A 86 6.17 0.35 14.06
CA GLU A 86 6.77 0.60 15.38
C GLU A 86 5.77 1.25 16.33
N GLN A 87 5.02 2.25 15.87
CA GLN A 87 4.04 2.95 16.68
C GLN A 87 2.89 2.04 17.14
N MET A 88 2.35 1.21 16.24
CA MET A 88 1.27 0.27 16.58
C MET A 88 1.79 -0.86 17.47
N ALA A 89 3.03 -1.31 17.27
CA ALA A 89 3.68 -2.29 18.14
C ALA A 89 3.83 -1.77 19.57
N GLU A 90 4.28 -0.53 19.74
CA GLU A 90 4.37 0.13 21.05
C GLU A 90 3.01 0.27 21.70
N GLU A 91 1.99 0.70 20.94
CA GLU A 91 0.62 0.88 21.44
C GLU A 91 0.01 -0.43 21.96
N LEU A 92 0.20 -1.53 21.22
CA LEU A 92 -0.45 -2.82 21.55
C LEU A 92 0.34 -3.66 22.56
N TYR A 93 1.66 -3.58 22.52
CA TYR A 93 2.53 -4.49 23.25
C TYR A 93 3.52 -3.80 24.20
N GLY A 94 3.61 -2.45 24.14
CA GLY A 94 4.57 -1.69 24.95
C GLY A 94 6.00 -2.16 24.69
N ASN A 95 6.67 -2.57 25.74
CA ASN A 95 8.06 -3.07 25.66
C ASN A 95 8.19 -4.57 25.29
N HIS A 96 7.07 -5.25 25.03
CA HIS A 96 7.10 -6.67 24.68
C HIS A 96 7.19 -6.84 23.16
N SER A 97 7.97 -7.84 22.70
CA SER A 97 8.05 -8.13 21.28
C SER A 97 6.70 -8.56 20.70
N PRO A 98 6.22 -7.94 19.62
CA PRO A 98 5.03 -8.38 18.90
C PRO A 98 5.30 -9.58 17.98
N LEU A 99 6.56 -9.88 17.66
CA LEU A 99 6.91 -10.92 16.69
C LEU A 99 6.39 -12.29 17.12
N GLY A 100 5.77 -13.00 16.17
CA GLY A 100 5.14 -14.28 16.40
C GLY A 100 3.78 -14.23 17.11
N LYS A 101 3.31 -13.04 17.51
CA LYS A 101 1.96 -12.90 18.08
C LYS A 101 0.89 -12.99 16.98
N GLU A 102 -0.25 -13.59 17.33
CA GLU A 102 -1.41 -13.66 16.47
C GLU A 102 -2.28 -12.39 16.65
N VAL A 103 -2.74 -11.84 15.54
CA VAL A 103 -3.75 -10.80 15.46
C VAL A 103 -4.85 -11.25 14.51
N GLU A 104 -6.05 -10.73 14.68
CA GLU A 104 -7.15 -10.95 13.76
C GLU A 104 -7.51 -9.62 13.10
N LEU A 105 -7.45 -9.59 11.76
CA LEU A 105 -7.78 -8.46 10.93
C LEU A 105 -9.00 -8.83 10.07
N ASP A 106 -10.15 -8.20 10.31
CA ASP A 106 -11.44 -8.49 9.64
C ASP A 106 -11.78 -9.99 9.59
N ASN A 107 -11.67 -10.68 10.73
CA ASN A 107 -11.89 -12.12 10.91
C ASN A 107 -10.82 -13.03 10.26
N GLU A 108 -9.74 -12.47 9.75
CA GLU A 108 -8.59 -13.25 9.29
C GLU A 108 -7.47 -13.25 10.32
N LYS A 109 -7.08 -14.43 10.76
CA LYS A 109 -5.94 -14.62 11.64
C LYS A 109 -4.64 -14.45 10.88
N ARG A 110 -3.78 -13.59 11.41
CA ARG A 110 -2.46 -13.26 10.88
C ARG A 110 -1.42 -13.34 11.99
N THR A 111 -0.18 -13.70 11.65
CA THR A 111 0.94 -13.67 12.56
C THR A 111 1.79 -12.44 12.30
N ILE A 112 2.22 -11.74 13.33
CA ILE A 112 3.14 -10.60 13.16
C ILE A 112 4.54 -11.16 12.87
N GLY A 113 4.99 -11.00 11.60
CA GLY A 113 6.29 -11.49 11.12
C GLY A 113 7.39 -10.42 11.10
N ALA A 114 7.00 -9.14 11.14
CA ALA A 114 7.96 -8.03 11.13
C ALA A 114 7.44 -6.79 11.86
N ILE A 115 8.39 -5.95 12.28
CA ILE A 115 8.17 -4.56 12.68
C ILE A 115 8.77 -3.69 11.60
N VAL A 116 8.02 -2.71 11.12
CA VAL A 116 8.44 -1.81 10.04
C VAL A 116 8.34 -0.34 10.46
N THR A 117 9.14 0.53 9.82
CA THR A 117 9.00 1.96 10.02
C THR A 117 7.63 2.42 9.53
N GLY A 118 6.95 3.23 10.34
CA GLY A 118 5.70 3.88 9.95
C GLY A 118 5.93 5.29 9.42
N TRP A 119 4.91 5.86 8.79
CA TRP A 119 4.85 7.29 8.55
C TRP A 119 4.05 7.95 9.66
N GLY A 120 4.51 9.09 10.15
CA GLY A 120 3.83 9.78 11.25
C GLY A 120 2.34 10.04 10.94
N LYS A 121 1.55 10.26 11.97
CA LYS A 121 0.07 10.44 11.92
C LYS A 121 -0.43 11.50 10.93
N HIS A 122 0.44 12.38 10.45
CA HIS A 122 0.12 13.43 9.48
C HIS A 122 0.32 13.02 8.02
N SER A 123 0.76 11.77 7.75
CA SER A 123 0.85 11.26 6.39
C SER A 123 -0.53 10.85 5.86
N HIS A 124 -0.86 11.25 4.63
CA HIS A 124 -2.08 10.80 3.95
C HIS A 124 -2.13 9.28 3.72
N LEU A 125 -0.97 8.63 3.79
CA LEU A 125 -0.81 7.17 3.63
C LEU A 125 -0.51 6.46 4.94
N ASN A 126 -0.93 7.02 6.09
CA ASN A 126 -0.72 6.36 7.38
C ASN A 126 -1.30 4.95 7.36
N TYR A 127 -0.59 4.03 7.99
CA TYR A 127 -0.98 2.64 8.14
C TYR A 127 -0.50 2.09 9.49
N ASP A 128 -1.11 1.01 9.90
CA ASP A 128 -0.82 0.33 11.16
C ASP A 128 -0.22 -1.05 10.90
N PHE A 129 -0.70 -1.70 9.84
CA PHE A 129 -0.23 -3.01 9.38
C PHE A 129 0.07 -2.99 7.89
N MET A 130 0.95 -3.89 7.46
CA MET A 130 1.29 -4.11 6.05
C MET A 130 1.32 -5.60 5.76
N GLY A 131 0.81 -5.99 4.60
CA GLY A 131 0.82 -7.36 4.10
C GLY A 131 0.99 -7.43 2.60
N ASP A 132 1.01 -8.66 2.10
CA ASP A 132 1.12 -8.93 0.68
C ASP A 132 -0.13 -8.50 -0.11
N LEU A 133 0.08 -8.26 -1.39
CA LEU A 133 -0.98 -7.97 -2.34
C LEU A 133 -1.43 -9.27 -3.02
N ASN A 134 -2.31 -10.01 -2.35
CA ASN A 134 -2.81 -11.30 -2.85
C ASN A 134 -4.15 -11.17 -3.57
N TYR A 135 -4.13 -10.43 -4.68
CA TYR A 135 -5.30 -10.23 -5.54
C TYR A 135 -5.02 -10.71 -6.96
N PRO A 136 -6.06 -11.07 -7.73
CA PRO A 136 -5.89 -11.41 -9.14
C PRO A 136 -5.51 -10.16 -9.95
N GLU A 137 -4.62 -10.35 -10.90
CA GLU A 137 -4.18 -9.31 -11.84
C GLU A 137 -5.24 -9.14 -12.95
N MET A 138 -6.38 -8.54 -12.62
CA MET A 138 -7.53 -8.38 -13.51
C MET A 138 -7.79 -6.91 -13.83
N TRP A 139 -8.16 -6.64 -15.09
CA TRP A 139 -8.52 -5.30 -15.55
C TRP A 139 -9.87 -4.83 -15.00
N ASP A 140 -10.81 -5.72 -14.79
CA ASP A 140 -12.16 -5.39 -14.33
C ASP A 140 -12.26 -5.16 -12.82
N PHE A 141 -11.14 -5.29 -12.10
CA PHE A 141 -11.09 -5.15 -10.64
C PHE A 141 -10.36 -3.87 -10.23
N HIS A 142 -11.14 -2.84 -9.89
CA HIS A 142 -10.69 -1.49 -9.63
C HIS A 142 -10.70 -1.15 -8.14
N MET A 143 -9.63 -1.46 -7.42
CA MET A 143 -9.51 -1.11 -6.00
C MET A 143 -8.11 -0.67 -5.59
N PHE A 144 -7.18 -0.59 -6.55
CA PHE A 144 -5.79 -0.30 -6.25
C PHE A 144 -5.45 1.16 -6.47
N ARG A 145 -4.35 1.55 -5.86
CA ARG A 145 -3.61 2.79 -6.14
C ARG A 145 -2.28 2.41 -6.74
N ILE A 146 -1.75 3.27 -7.58
CA ILE A 146 -0.47 3.08 -8.24
C ILE A 146 0.44 4.24 -7.85
N LEU A 147 1.54 3.91 -7.20
CA LEU A 147 2.62 4.84 -6.96
C LEU A 147 3.59 4.78 -8.13
N ILE A 148 3.96 5.92 -8.67
CA ILE A 148 4.86 6.04 -9.81
C ILE A 148 6.10 6.81 -9.37
N LYS A 149 7.29 6.25 -9.63
CA LYS A 149 8.57 6.94 -9.51
C LYS A 149 8.98 7.45 -10.88
N LEU A 150 9.20 8.74 -10.98
CA LEU A 150 9.66 9.38 -12.21
C LEU A 150 11.19 9.39 -12.26
N ARG A 151 11.73 9.34 -13.47
CA ARG A 151 13.16 9.58 -13.69
C ARG A 151 13.51 11.03 -13.34
N GLU A 152 14.79 11.23 -13.02
CA GLU A 152 15.31 12.58 -12.74
C GLU A 152 15.08 13.52 -13.93
N GLY A 153 14.65 14.75 -13.66
CA GLY A 153 14.40 15.78 -14.67
C GLY A 153 13.06 15.68 -15.39
N VAL A 154 12.23 14.68 -15.11
CA VAL A 154 10.88 14.58 -15.68
C VAL A 154 9.94 15.59 -15.02
N ASN A 155 9.19 16.36 -15.85
CA ASN A 155 8.15 17.23 -15.38
C ASN A 155 6.85 16.41 -15.14
N PRO A 156 6.34 16.33 -13.89
CA PRO A 156 5.13 15.55 -13.59
C PRO A 156 3.88 16.04 -14.34
N ASP A 157 3.74 17.36 -14.53
CA ASP A 157 2.55 17.94 -15.17
C ASP A 157 2.51 17.59 -16.67
N GLU A 158 3.65 17.59 -17.34
CA GLU A 158 3.75 17.17 -18.74
C GLU A 158 3.43 15.69 -18.92
N LEU A 159 3.96 14.85 -18.03
CA LEU A 159 3.64 13.44 -18.04
C LEU A 159 2.16 13.19 -17.76
N GLN A 160 1.58 13.90 -16.80
CA GLN A 160 0.14 13.79 -16.51
C GLN A 160 -0.73 14.15 -17.72
N GLN A 161 -0.40 15.22 -18.46
CA GLN A 161 -1.10 15.59 -19.69
C GLN A 161 -0.99 14.50 -20.76
N LYS A 162 0.22 13.94 -20.94
CA LYS A 162 0.49 12.84 -21.86
C LYS A 162 -0.29 11.57 -21.49
N MET A 163 -0.32 11.22 -20.22
CA MET A 163 -1.09 10.08 -19.71
C MET A 163 -2.59 10.29 -19.92
N ASN A 164 -3.13 11.46 -19.57
CA ASN A 164 -4.55 11.77 -19.73
C ASN A 164 -5.01 11.66 -21.19
N ALA A 165 -4.16 12.03 -22.16
CA ALA A 165 -4.46 11.91 -23.58
C ALA A 165 -4.54 10.46 -24.07
N ASN A 166 -3.82 9.54 -23.40
CA ASN A 166 -3.70 8.13 -23.78
C ASN A 166 -4.48 7.18 -22.84
N PHE A 167 -4.97 7.68 -21.69
CA PHE A 167 -5.58 6.88 -20.65
C PHE A 167 -6.72 5.95 -21.12
N PRO A 168 -7.63 6.36 -22.01
CA PRO A 168 -8.67 5.47 -22.53
C PRO A 168 -8.11 4.24 -23.26
N LYS A 169 -6.99 4.41 -23.99
CA LYS A 169 -6.33 3.31 -24.70
C LYS A 169 -5.58 2.37 -23.76
N GLU A 170 -5.07 2.90 -22.66
CA GLU A 170 -4.32 2.12 -21.67
C GLU A 170 -5.21 1.21 -20.82
N ILE A 171 -6.52 1.49 -20.77
CA ILE A 171 -7.49 0.66 -20.06
C ILE A 171 -8.22 -0.31 -21.01
N THR A 172 -8.39 0.03 -22.29
CA THR A 172 -9.26 -0.69 -23.23
C THR A 172 -8.53 -1.63 -24.17
N ASP A 173 -7.22 -1.47 -24.39
CA ASP A 173 -6.38 -2.33 -25.23
C ASP A 173 -5.65 -3.40 -24.38
#